data_375acd0d1c3997f97fe25ad871d2aab2
#
_entry.id   375acd0d1c3997f97fe25ad871d2aab2
#
_cell.length_a   1.000
_cell.length_b   1.000
_cell.length_c   1.000
_cell.angle_alpha   90.00
_cell.angle_beta   90.00
_cell.angle_gamma   90.00
#
_symmetry.space_group_name_H-M   'P 1'
#
loop_
_entity.id
_entity.type
_entity.pdbx_description
1 polymer ?
#
loop_
_entity_poly.entity_id
_entity_poly.type
_entity_poly.pdbx_seq_one_letter_code
_entity_poly.pdbx_strand_id
1 'polypeptide(L)'
;MNAFGQFQSGRPLDFEGRNIYFNGDLSQLKAHYTNDSDVPVFDVSGFYFHDAAVQTNGVDDPVKQRADQRIRLVNNLRYFPSRVDGIRSPFLKLWDISIVKQVPLNGRVRAQFNVEFLNAFNTVVFNDANTDPTNASFGKVTSQNNLPRDIQLAAKIVF
;
A
#
# COMPACT_ATOMS: atom_id res chain seq x y z
N MET A 1 -3.22 32.21 -1.63
CA MET A 1 -2.59 30.91 -1.37
C MET A 1 -3.67 29.98 -0.87
N ASN A 2 -3.78 28.80 -1.47
CA ASN A 2 -4.69 27.74 -1.04
C ASN A 2 -3.86 26.48 -0.79
N ALA A 3 -4.27 25.70 0.20
CA ALA A 3 -3.69 24.41 0.48
C ALA A 3 -4.81 23.40 0.71
N PHE A 4 -4.68 22.22 0.11
CA PHE A 4 -5.60 21.11 0.28
C PHE A 4 -4.82 19.91 0.83
N GLY A 5 -5.30 19.36 1.95
CA GLY A 5 -4.70 18.17 2.57
C GLY A 5 -5.68 17.01 2.52
N GLN A 6 -5.22 15.85 2.10
CA GLN A 6 -5.98 14.60 2.12
C GLN A 6 -5.33 13.62 3.09
N PHE A 7 -6.11 13.13 4.05
CA PHE A 7 -5.68 12.17 5.06
C PHE A 7 -6.68 11.02 5.13
N GLN A 8 -6.19 9.81 5.03
CA GLN A 8 -7.04 8.62 5.11
C GLN A 8 -6.28 7.50 5.81
N SER A 9 -6.91 6.92 6.83
CA SER A 9 -6.37 5.71 7.49
C SER A 9 -6.47 4.51 6.55
N GLY A 10 -5.50 3.61 6.65
CA GLY A 10 -5.50 2.36 5.89
C GLY A 10 -6.70 1.48 6.25
N ARG A 11 -7.29 0.86 5.24
CA ARG A 11 -8.31 -0.19 5.40
C ARG A 11 -7.63 -1.54 5.64
N PRO A 12 -8.27 -2.50 6.36
CA PRO A 12 -7.76 -3.87 6.41
C PRO A 12 -7.64 -4.46 5.00
N LEU A 13 -6.53 -5.13 4.71
CA LEU A 13 -6.34 -5.81 3.44
C LEU A 13 -7.26 -7.02 3.34
N ASP A 14 -7.75 -7.31 2.14
CA ASP A 14 -8.62 -8.44 1.86
C ASP A 14 -7.82 -9.60 1.28
N PHE A 15 -7.91 -10.76 1.90
CA PHE A 15 -7.32 -12.02 1.44
C PHE A 15 -8.26 -12.83 0.54
N GLU A 16 -9.38 -12.22 0.10
CA GLU A 16 -10.31 -12.72 -0.92
C GLU A 16 -10.89 -14.11 -0.63
N GLY A 17 -11.03 -14.47 0.64
CA GLY A 17 -11.63 -15.77 1.04
C GLY A 17 -10.88 -17.00 0.52
N ARG A 18 -9.61 -16.86 0.15
CA ARG A 18 -8.76 -17.95 -0.33
C ARG A 18 -8.54 -18.99 0.76
N ASN A 19 -8.28 -20.23 0.35
CA ASN A 19 -7.89 -21.31 1.26
C ASN A 19 -6.46 -21.07 1.76
N ILE A 20 -6.34 -20.17 2.70
CA ILE A 20 -5.07 -19.82 3.35
C ILE A 20 -5.03 -20.55 4.69
N TYR A 21 -3.94 -21.24 4.93
CA TYR A 21 -3.62 -21.84 6.20
C TYR A 21 -2.61 -20.97 6.92
N PHE A 22 -2.89 -20.66 8.16
CA PHE A 22 -2.01 -19.84 8.96
C PHE A 22 -1.65 -20.55 10.27
N ASN A 23 -0.37 -20.63 10.55
CA ASN A 23 0.18 -21.20 11.77
C ASN A 23 0.96 -20.13 12.54
N GLY A 24 0.24 -19.31 13.29
CA GLY A 24 0.82 -18.23 14.05
C GLY A 24 -0.23 -17.50 14.87
N ASP A 25 0.17 -16.43 15.53
CA ASP A 25 -0.71 -15.56 16.28
C ASP A 25 -1.16 -14.38 15.41
N LEU A 26 -2.46 -14.33 15.11
CA LEU A 26 -3.08 -13.26 14.32
C LEU A 26 -2.86 -11.87 14.93
N SER A 27 -2.73 -11.77 16.26
CA SER A 27 -2.53 -10.50 16.96
C SER A 27 -1.15 -9.90 16.69
N GLN A 28 -0.18 -10.72 16.28
CA GLN A 28 1.17 -10.29 15.95
C GLN A 28 1.30 -9.84 14.48
N LEU A 29 0.33 -10.17 13.65
CA LEU A 29 0.35 -9.76 12.26
C LEU A 29 0.05 -8.27 12.14
N LYS A 30 1.09 -7.49 11.84
CA LYS A 30 1.00 -6.04 11.63
C LYS A 30 1.69 -5.66 10.34
N ALA A 31 1.05 -4.77 9.57
CA ALA A 31 1.65 -4.21 8.38
C ALA A 31 2.67 -3.14 8.75
N HIS A 32 3.85 -3.22 8.14
CA HIS A 32 4.91 -2.24 8.25
C HIS A 32 5.45 -1.91 6.85
N TYR A 33 5.07 -0.77 6.32
CA TYR A 33 5.47 -0.32 4.99
C TYR A 33 6.86 0.32 5.03
N THR A 34 7.73 -0.16 4.16
CA THR A 34 9.09 0.38 3.96
C THR A 34 9.25 0.82 2.51
N ASN A 35 10.31 1.57 2.22
CA ASN A 35 10.66 1.94 0.83
C ASN A 35 11.37 0.82 0.08
N ASP A 36 11.53 -0.35 0.68
CA ASP A 36 12.15 -1.51 0.07
C ASP A 36 11.06 -2.46 -0.45
N SER A 37 10.96 -2.60 -1.77
CA SER A 37 10.00 -3.46 -2.44
C SER A 37 10.26 -4.95 -2.25
N ASP A 38 11.47 -5.33 -1.83
CA ASP A 38 11.82 -6.73 -1.62
C ASP A 38 11.46 -7.24 -0.23
N VAL A 39 11.20 -6.33 0.69
CA VAL A 39 10.80 -6.67 2.06
C VAL A 39 9.28 -6.83 2.14
N PRO A 40 8.78 -7.99 2.63
CA PRO A 40 7.36 -8.14 2.89
C PRO A 40 6.85 -7.14 3.95
N VAL A 41 5.68 -6.57 3.70
CA VAL A 41 5.03 -5.60 4.59
C VAL A 41 4.56 -6.23 5.91
N PHE A 42 4.30 -7.53 5.89
CA PHE A 42 3.93 -8.31 7.09
C PHE A 42 4.66 -9.65 7.10
N ASP A 43 4.72 -10.30 8.24
CA ASP A 43 5.36 -11.61 8.35
C ASP A 43 4.60 -12.67 7.55
N VAL A 44 5.23 -13.16 6.50
CA VAL A 44 4.68 -14.20 5.61
C VAL A 44 5.04 -15.62 6.04
N SER A 45 5.84 -15.77 7.08
CA SER A 45 6.43 -17.05 7.46
C SER A 45 5.45 -18.12 7.95
N GLY A 46 4.30 -17.68 8.47
CA GLY A 46 3.25 -18.57 8.96
C GLY A 46 2.17 -18.93 7.95
N PHE A 47 2.27 -18.43 6.72
CA PHE A 47 1.22 -18.60 5.71
C PHE A 47 1.47 -19.81 4.82
N TYR A 48 0.38 -20.52 4.52
CA TYR A 48 0.34 -21.66 3.62
C TYR A 48 -0.93 -21.58 2.78
N PHE A 49 -0.89 -21.94 1.52
CA PHE A 49 -2.05 -21.85 0.62
C PHE A 49 -2.57 -23.19 0.11
N HIS A 50 -1.95 -24.30 0.53
CA HIS A 50 -2.40 -25.65 0.21
C HIS A 50 -2.69 -26.46 1.46
N ASP A 51 -3.53 -27.48 1.31
CA ASP A 51 -3.67 -28.51 2.32
C ASP A 51 -2.32 -29.15 2.65
N ALA A 52 -2.12 -29.53 3.90
CA ALA A 52 -0.93 -30.22 4.35
C ALA A 52 -0.62 -31.48 3.50
N ALA A 53 -1.64 -32.21 3.07
CA ALA A 53 -1.47 -33.38 2.20
C ALA A 53 -0.89 -33.02 0.82
N VAL A 54 -1.24 -31.88 0.27
CA VAL A 54 -0.69 -31.39 -1.01
C VAL A 54 0.72 -30.83 -0.82
N GLN A 55 0.99 -30.20 0.32
CA GLN A 55 2.28 -29.62 0.63
C GLN A 55 3.37 -30.68 0.90
N THR A 56 2.99 -31.91 1.27
CA THR A 56 3.95 -32.98 1.46
C THR A 56 4.64 -33.43 0.17
N ASN A 57 4.13 -33.05 -0.97
CA ASN A 57 4.67 -33.45 -2.28
C ASN A 57 5.86 -32.60 -2.77
N GLY A 58 6.55 -31.96 -1.87
CA GLY A 58 7.92 -31.48 -2.13
C GLY A 58 8.05 -30.29 -3.06
N VAL A 59 7.11 -29.41 -3.10
CA VAL A 59 7.29 -28.19 -3.89
C VAL A 59 8.23 -27.22 -3.19
N ASP A 60 9.25 -26.84 -3.88
CA ASP A 60 10.33 -25.95 -3.43
C ASP A 60 9.89 -24.48 -3.36
N ASP A 61 8.83 -24.20 -2.66
CA ASP A 61 8.37 -22.83 -2.42
C ASP A 61 8.75 -22.42 -0.99
N PRO A 62 9.56 -21.39 -0.81
CA PRO A 62 10.00 -20.96 0.51
C PRO A 62 8.84 -20.56 1.44
N VAL A 63 7.70 -20.17 0.90
CA VAL A 63 6.49 -19.90 1.69
C VAL A 63 5.81 -21.21 2.14
N LYS A 64 5.99 -22.29 1.38
CA LYS A 64 5.35 -23.60 1.61
C LYS A 64 6.18 -24.58 2.42
N GLN A 65 7.49 -24.38 2.49
CA GLN A 65 8.46 -25.43 2.76
C GLN A 65 8.84 -25.69 4.19
N ARG A 66 8.09 -25.31 5.12
CA ARG A 66 8.44 -25.65 6.47
C ARG A 66 7.89 -27.04 6.79
N ALA A 67 8.70 -28.07 6.54
CA ALA A 67 8.31 -29.47 6.80
C ALA A 67 7.83 -29.71 8.23
N ASP A 68 8.41 -29.03 9.20
CA ASP A 68 7.99 -28.99 10.59
C ASP A 68 6.60 -28.37 10.80
N GLN A 69 6.23 -27.43 9.96
CA GLN A 69 4.95 -26.73 10.03
C GLN A 69 3.84 -27.47 9.29
N ARG A 70 4.15 -28.29 8.29
CA ARG A 70 3.18 -29.14 7.60
C ARG A 70 2.47 -30.09 8.57
N ILE A 71 3.19 -30.66 9.50
CA ILE A 71 2.63 -31.55 10.52
C ILE A 71 1.63 -30.80 11.41
N ARG A 72 1.88 -29.54 11.69
CA ARG A 72 0.99 -28.71 12.51
C ARG A 72 -0.28 -28.34 11.80
N LEU A 73 -0.28 -28.16 10.49
CA LEU A 73 -1.45 -27.84 9.71
C LEU A 73 -2.52 -28.94 9.73
N VAL A 74 -2.11 -30.18 9.87
CA VAL A 74 -3.06 -31.32 9.97
C VAL A 74 -4.00 -31.17 11.17
N ASN A 75 -3.53 -30.55 12.24
CA ASN A 75 -4.26 -30.42 13.51
C ASN A 75 -4.75 -29.00 13.78
N ASN A 76 -4.50 -28.05 12.90
CA ASN A 76 -4.88 -26.66 13.08
C ASN A 76 -6.13 -26.29 12.27
N LEU A 77 -6.84 -25.27 12.76
CA LEU A 77 -7.89 -24.62 12.00
C LEU A 77 -7.33 -24.09 10.67
N ARG A 78 -7.94 -24.53 9.58
CA ARG A 78 -7.50 -24.26 8.21
C ARG A 78 -8.13 -23.00 7.62
N TYR A 79 -8.56 -22.07 8.46
CA TYR A 79 -9.18 -20.84 8.02
C TYR A 79 -8.36 -19.65 8.48
N PHE A 80 -7.95 -18.86 7.50
CA PHE A 80 -7.47 -17.52 7.73
C PHE A 80 -8.63 -16.56 7.46
N PRO A 81 -8.88 -15.57 8.34
CA PRO A 81 -9.96 -14.61 8.10
C PRO A 81 -9.68 -13.80 6.83
N SER A 82 -10.74 -13.41 6.12
CA SER A 82 -10.60 -12.58 4.91
C SER A 82 -9.94 -11.24 5.20
N ARG A 83 -10.01 -10.75 6.43
CA ARG A 83 -9.39 -9.50 6.87
C ARG A 83 -8.81 -9.63 8.25
N VAL A 84 -7.63 -9.07 8.44
CA VAL A 84 -6.95 -8.97 9.74
C VAL A 84 -6.69 -7.51 10.04
N ASP A 85 -7.12 -7.04 11.20
CA ASP A 85 -7.01 -5.63 11.59
C ASP A 85 -5.57 -5.09 11.60
N GLY A 86 -4.61 -5.94 11.89
CA GLY A 86 -3.19 -5.59 11.89
C GLY A 86 -2.59 -5.38 10.50
N ILE A 87 -3.19 -5.98 9.45
CA ILE A 87 -2.68 -5.89 8.08
C ILE A 87 -3.54 -4.90 7.30
N ARG A 88 -3.10 -3.66 7.24
CA ARG A 88 -3.82 -2.54 6.62
C ARG A 88 -3.06 -1.95 5.46
N SER A 89 -3.79 -1.35 4.52
CA SER A 89 -3.23 -0.45 3.50
C SER A 89 -2.41 0.67 4.15
N PRO A 90 -1.48 1.29 3.42
CA PRO A 90 -0.73 2.43 3.93
C PRO A 90 -1.64 3.61 4.23
N PHE A 91 -1.20 4.46 5.15
CA PHE A 91 -1.86 5.72 5.44
C PHE A 91 -1.67 6.68 4.27
N LEU A 92 -2.77 7.26 3.77
CA LEU A 92 -2.74 8.30 2.76
C LEU A 92 -2.50 9.65 3.41
N LYS A 93 -1.48 10.37 2.95
CA LYS A 93 -1.16 11.73 3.39
C LYS A 93 -0.65 12.52 2.18
N LEU A 94 -1.51 13.33 1.58
CA LEU A 94 -1.16 14.15 0.43
C LEU A 94 -1.48 15.62 0.70
N TRP A 95 -0.68 16.50 0.10
CA TRP A 95 -0.87 17.93 0.15
C TRP A 95 -0.71 18.54 -1.25
N ASP A 96 -1.69 19.33 -1.65
CA ASP A 96 -1.63 20.16 -2.84
C ASP A 96 -1.64 21.63 -2.42
N ILE A 97 -0.77 22.43 -3.01
CA ILE A 97 -0.61 23.85 -2.68
C ILE A 97 -0.73 24.68 -3.95
N SER A 98 -1.55 25.70 -3.92
CA SER A 98 -1.70 26.67 -5.01
C SER A 98 -1.42 28.08 -4.53
N ILE A 99 -0.61 28.81 -5.29
CA ILE A 99 -0.26 30.19 -5.04
C ILE A 99 -0.67 31.02 -6.26
N VAL A 100 -1.54 31.98 -6.04
CA VAL A 100 -1.97 32.91 -7.08
C VAL A 100 -1.52 34.31 -6.72
N LYS A 101 -0.83 34.97 -7.64
CA LYS A 101 -0.43 36.37 -7.54
C LYS A 101 -1.04 37.17 -8.70
N GLN A 102 -1.72 38.26 -8.37
CA GLN A 102 -2.21 39.20 -9.35
C GLN A 102 -1.42 40.51 -9.23
N VAL A 103 -1.01 41.05 -10.36
CA VAL A 103 -0.30 42.31 -10.45
C VAL A 103 -1.05 43.24 -11.40
N PRO A 104 -1.53 44.39 -10.94
CA PRO A 104 -2.16 45.36 -11.84
C PRO A 104 -1.09 45.93 -12.79
N LEU A 105 -1.39 45.96 -14.07
CA LEU A 105 -0.49 46.52 -15.11
C LEU A 105 -0.92 47.95 -15.50
N ASN A 106 -2.17 48.10 -15.93
CA ASN A 106 -2.71 49.42 -16.32
C ASN A 106 -4.24 49.39 -16.29
N GLY A 107 -4.86 50.31 -15.55
CA GLY A 107 -6.30 50.46 -15.49
C GLY A 107 -7.03 49.14 -15.10
N ARG A 108 -7.68 48.51 -16.08
CA ARG A 108 -8.44 47.24 -15.88
C ARG A 108 -7.62 46.02 -16.15
N VAL A 109 -6.40 46.14 -16.68
CA VAL A 109 -5.53 45.04 -17.08
C VAL A 109 -4.71 44.54 -15.91
N ARG A 110 -4.72 43.22 -15.66
CA ARG A 110 -3.96 42.57 -14.60
C ARG A 110 -3.23 41.36 -15.17
N ALA A 111 -1.99 41.18 -14.73
CA ALA A 111 -1.28 39.90 -14.92
C ALA A 111 -1.56 38.99 -13.73
N GLN A 112 -1.92 37.75 -13.99
CA GLN A 112 -2.10 36.71 -12.98
C GLN A 112 -1.08 35.61 -13.20
N PHE A 113 -0.34 35.32 -12.16
CA PHE A 113 0.59 34.18 -12.08
C PHE A 113 0.00 33.14 -11.15
N ASN A 114 0.04 31.89 -11.56
CA ASN A 114 -0.42 30.75 -10.80
C ASN A 114 0.70 29.71 -10.70
N VAL A 115 0.99 29.25 -9.49
CA VAL A 115 1.94 28.18 -9.22
C VAL A 115 1.21 27.11 -8.44
N GLU A 116 1.16 25.90 -8.98
CA GLU A 116 0.49 24.75 -8.35
C GLU A 116 1.51 23.66 -8.08
N PHE A 117 1.49 23.16 -6.86
CA PHE A 117 2.29 22.04 -6.40
C PHE A 117 1.35 20.90 -6.08
N LEU A 118 1.28 19.90 -6.95
CA LEU A 118 0.58 18.65 -6.69
C LEU A 118 1.53 17.72 -5.94
N ASN A 119 1.06 17.06 -4.91
CA ASN A 119 1.90 16.30 -3.99
C ASN A 119 3.10 17.13 -3.50
N ALA A 120 2.84 18.30 -2.92
CA ALA A 120 3.83 19.34 -2.61
C ALA A 120 5.03 18.83 -1.81
N PHE A 121 4.83 17.86 -0.93
CA PHE A 121 5.89 17.26 -0.11
C PHE A 121 6.54 16.02 -0.72
N ASN A 122 6.16 15.66 -1.96
CA ASN A 122 6.65 14.46 -2.65
C ASN A 122 6.49 13.19 -1.80
N THR A 123 5.34 13.06 -1.16
CA THR A 123 5.02 11.90 -0.34
C THR A 123 4.74 10.69 -1.22
N VAL A 124 5.34 9.55 -0.92
CA VAL A 124 5.04 8.28 -1.56
C VAL A 124 3.87 7.62 -0.84
N VAL A 125 2.84 7.25 -1.60
CA VAL A 125 1.72 6.42 -1.14
C VAL A 125 1.79 5.10 -1.88
N PHE A 126 2.03 4.03 -1.15
CA PHE A 126 2.14 2.69 -1.72
C PHE A 126 0.76 2.12 -2.08
N ASN A 127 0.73 1.23 -3.04
CA ASN A 127 -0.41 0.35 -3.25
C ASN A 127 -0.53 -0.68 -2.12
N ASP A 128 -1.64 -1.40 -2.10
CA ASP A 128 -1.85 -2.51 -1.18
C ASP A 128 -0.80 -3.60 -1.41
N ALA A 129 -0.36 -4.24 -0.34
CA ALA A 129 0.51 -5.39 -0.44
C ALA A 129 -0.24 -6.57 -1.10
N ASN A 130 0.51 -7.40 -1.82
CA ASN A 130 -0.05 -8.60 -2.43
C ASN A 130 -0.50 -9.59 -1.36
N THR A 131 -1.77 -9.96 -1.38
CA THR A 131 -2.40 -10.90 -0.42
C THR A 131 -2.55 -12.31 -0.97
N ASP A 132 -2.01 -12.59 -2.17
CA ASP A 132 -2.05 -13.91 -2.78
C ASP A 132 -0.83 -14.76 -2.39
N PRO A 133 -0.97 -15.76 -1.51
CA PRO A 133 0.16 -16.59 -1.08
C PRO A 133 0.70 -17.50 -2.18
N THR A 134 0.01 -17.61 -3.32
CA THR A 134 0.52 -18.35 -4.49
C THR A 134 1.48 -17.52 -5.33
N ASN A 135 1.52 -16.22 -5.09
CA ASN A 135 2.33 -15.28 -5.86
C ASN A 135 3.70 -15.08 -5.19
N ALA A 136 4.77 -15.03 -5.99
CA ALA A 136 6.14 -14.79 -5.50
C ALA A 136 6.30 -13.43 -4.80
N SER A 137 5.40 -12.47 -5.07
CA SER A 137 5.37 -11.16 -4.41
C SER A 137 4.45 -11.13 -3.19
N PHE A 138 4.05 -12.28 -2.63
CA PHE A 138 3.19 -12.33 -1.44
C PHE A 138 3.75 -11.50 -0.29
N GLY A 139 2.91 -10.66 0.28
CA GLY A 139 3.28 -9.72 1.33
C GLY A 139 4.03 -8.48 0.85
N LYS A 140 4.42 -8.39 -0.42
CA LYS A 140 5.22 -7.27 -0.95
C LYS A 140 4.36 -6.22 -1.64
N VAL A 141 4.90 -5.00 -1.70
CA VAL A 141 4.36 -3.89 -2.49
C VAL A 141 5.26 -3.70 -3.70
N THR A 142 4.67 -3.72 -4.90
CA THR A 142 5.43 -3.60 -6.15
C THR A 142 5.19 -2.27 -6.88
N SER A 143 4.33 -1.40 -6.36
CA SER A 143 4.00 -0.14 -7.00
C SER A 143 3.50 0.90 -6.00
N GLN A 144 3.54 2.17 -6.42
CA GLN A 144 2.93 3.27 -5.69
C GLN A 144 1.58 3.69 -6.29
N ASN A 145 0.74 4.28 -5.48
CA ASN A 145 -0.63 4.67 -5.81
C ASN A 145 -0.76 6.12 -6.27
N ASN A 146 0.22 6.96 -5.99
CA ASN A 146 0.18 8.37 -6.33
C ASN A 146 1.29 8.75 -7.32
N LEU A 147 1.09 9.86 -8.00
CA LEU A 147 2.11 10.48 -8.82
C LEU A 147 3.18 11.18 -7.95
N PRO A 148 4.41 11.32 -8.43
CA PRO A 148 5.41 12.16 -7.80
C PRO A 148 4.95 13.61 -7.79
N ARG A 149 5.70 14.47 -7.09
CA ARG A 149 5.42 15.91 -7.09
C ARG A 149 5.46 16.47 -8.51
N ASP A 150 4.38 17.18 -8.87
CA ASP A 150 4.27 17.95 -10.10
C ASP A 150 4.15 19.43 -9.79
N ILE A 151 4.84 20.27 -10.55
CA ILE A 151 4.83 21.72 -10.40
C ILE A 151 4.32 22.33 -11.70
N GLN A 152 3.19 23.00 -11.62
CA GLN A 152 2.56 23.65 -12.76
C GLN A 152 2.66 25.17 -12.62
N LEU A 153 3.10 25.83 -13.70
CA LEU A 153 3.22 27.27 -13.78
C LEU A 153 2.27 27.79 -14.88
N ALA A 154 1.48 28.77 -14.54
CA ALA A 154 0.60 29.41 -15.51
C ALA A 154 0.65 30.94 -15.34
N ALA A 155 0.57 31.64 -16.47
CA ALA A 155 0.46 33.09 -16.52
C ALA A 155 -0.67 33.47 -17.47
N LYS A 156 -1.50 34.44 -17.09
CA LYS A 156 -2.55 34.98 -17.94
C LYS A 156 -2.70 36.48 -17.74
N ILE A 157 -3.18 37.15 -18.78
CA ILE A 157 -3.59 38.54 -18.73
C ILE A 157 -5.12 38.58 -18.62
N VAL A 158 -5.59 39.39 -17.71
CA VAL A 158 -7.05 39.62 -17.45
C VAL A 158 -7.35 41.08 -17.70
N PHE A 159 -8.33 41.35 -18.55
CA PHE A 159 -8.77 42.71 -18.89
C PHE A 159 -10.20 42.95 -18.39
#